data_4dde68468ea88d2dd1fcfe93d2940ef3
#
_entry.id   4dde68468ea88d2dd1fcfe93d2940ef3
#
_cell.length_a   1.000
_cell.length_b   1.000
_cell.length_c   1.000
_cell.angle_alpha   90.00
_cell.angle_beta   90.00
_cell.angle_gamma   90.00
#
_symmetry.space_group_name_H-M   'P 1'
#
loop_
_entity.id
_entity.type
_entity.pdbx_description
1 polymer ?
#
loop_
_entity_poly.entity_id
_entity_poly.type
_entity_poly.pdbx_seq_one_letter_code
_entity_poly.pdbx_strand_id
1 'polypeptide(L)'
;MNALQRDLKKLVPLVESLGAEKAASDPHRQKFHIQPMVGWLNDPNGLCKIGDTYHAFFQYGPFDVNGGVKHWGHVTSRDLLHWDYQPTMLYPDEPFDCHGVYSGSALVEDGTMYLYYTGNVKYPGAFDYIKQGRGHNVCLAVSRDGLHIDSKQCLMYNKDYPAGLTCHVRDPKVFACEGRYYMVLGARTVEDRGEVLVLESEDKYTWRHTNTLTTPEPFGFMWECPDLFQLDGQWFLAVSPQGIECQNVYGCGYFPIYGDWRRDCILGDFHHTDFGFDYYAPQSFTDETGRRIQIGWMGMPDAAYGNAATVAYGWQHCMTIPRVLTRDNAGHILQNPVSELAARRGAAVTATDGVEQAVDACFDLVAAPGGDFSLSFDGGLTLAYSDADRTCCLTFTDAAMSGGRTSRCVVLDAPCRRLRVVGDASSLEIFLNDGAAVLSTRYYPAGGQVTLRPANFTAAVYPLNL
;
A
#
# COMPACT_ATOMS: atom_id res chain seq x y z
N MET A 1 7.35 -28.45 -12.31
CA MET A 1 8.36 -27.35 -12.30
C MET A 1 9.01 -27.30 -13.67
N ASN A 2 8.78 -26.24 -14.43
CA ASN A 2 9.38 -26.02 -15.75
C ASN A 2 10.85 -25.49 -15.62
N ALA A 3 11.56 -25.31 -16.75
CA ALA A 3 12.97 -24.89 -16.74
C ALA A 3 13.13 -23.47 -16.17
N LEU A 4 12.29 -22.53 -16.59
CA LEU A 4 12.31 -21.14 -16.12
C LEU A 4 12.08 -21.04 -14.61
N GLN A 5 11.11 -21.78 -14.08
CA GLN A 5 10.85 -21.84 -12.64
C GLN A 5 12.05 -22.34 -11.84
N ARG A 6 12.75 -23.38 -12.34
CA ARG A 6 13.97 -23.89 -11.69
C ARG A 6 15.07 -22.85 -11.65
N ASP A 7 15.21 -22.09 -12.73
CA ASP A 7 16.27 -21.08 -12.83
C ASP A 7 15.94 -19.87 -11.94
N LEU A 8 14.71 -19.36 -11.96
CA LEU A 8 14.29 -18.26 -11.08
C LEU A 8 14.38 -18.63 -9.60
N LYS A 9 13.96 -19.84 -9.21
CA LYS A 9 14.09 -20.34 -7.82
C LYS A 9 15.54 -20.47 -7.33
N LYS A 10 16.52 -20.49 -8.22
CA LYS A 10 17.95 -20.44 -7.88
C LYS A 10 18.51 -19.03 -7.91
N LEU A 11 18.11 -18.24 -8.90
CA LEU A 11 18.67 -16.91 -9.13
C LEU A 11 18.19 -15.90 -8.10
N VAL A 12 16.91 -15.94 -7.69
CA VAL A 12 16.38 -14.99 -6.70
C VAL A 12 17.13 -15.12 -5.37
N PRO A 13 17.23 -16.28 -4.71
CA PRO A 13 17.99 -16.41 -3.47
C PRO A 13 19.49 -16.09 -3.63
N LEU A 14 20.07 -16.32 -4.80
CA LEU A 14 21.46 -15.96 -5.07
C LEU A 14 21.64 -14.43 -5.07
N VAL A 15 20.78 -13.70 -5.77
CA VAL A 15 20.84 -12.22 -5.81
C VAL A 15 20.57 -11.64 -4.43
N GLU A 16 19.61 -12.19 -3.69
CA GLU A 16 19.33 -11.82 -2.32
C GLU A 16 20.57 -12.01 -1.42
N SER A 17 21.21 -13.18 -1.48
CA SER A 17 22.40 -13.46 -0.68
C SER A 17 23.59 -12.56 -1.03
N LEU A 18 23.77 -12.22 -2.30
CA LEU A 18 24.85 -11.32 -2.75
C LEU A 18 24.64 -9.86 -2.37
N GLY A 19 23.37 -9.42 -2.29
CA GLY A 19 23.02 -8.03 -1.96
C GLY A 19 22.71 -7.78 -0.50
N ALA A 20 22.40 -8.82 0.27
CA ALA A 20 21.86 -8.69 1.64
C ALA A 20 22.75 -7.90 2.59
N GLU A 21 24.07 -8.16 2.60
CA GLU A 21 25.03 -7.48 3.48
C GLU A 21 25.06 -5.96 3.19
N LYS A 22 25.14 -5.60 1.91
CA LYS A 22 25.12 -4.20 1.49
C LYS A 22 23.82 -3.51 1.86
N ALA A 23 22.68 -4.15 1.58
CA ALA A 23 21.38 -3.60 1.92
C ALA A 23 21.21 -3.45 3.45
N ALA A 24 21.66 -4.43 4.23
CA ALA A 24 21.59 -4.39 5.69
C ALA A 24 22.50 -3.31 6.33
N SER A 25 23.57 -2.89 5.65
CA SER A 25 24.48 -1.84 6.12
C SER A 25 23.93 -0.42 5.92
N ASP A 26 22.78 -0.26 5.26
CA ASP A 26 22.14 1.04 5.04
C ASP A 26 21.59 1.61 6.37
N PRO A 27 22.00 2.81 6.83
CA PRO A 27 21.42 3.42 8.01
C PRO A 27 19.93 3.76 7.89
N HIS A 28 19.42 3.85 6.67
CA HIS A 28 18.01 4.11 6.38
C HIS A 28 17.14 2.84 6.32
N ARG A 29 17.72 1.68 6.62
CA ARG A 29 16.99 0.41 6.65
C ARG A 29 15.92 0.44 7.74
N GLN A 30 14.66 0.21 7.34
CA GLN A 30 13.52 0.21 8.25
C GLN A 30 13.65 -0.88 9.33
N LYS A 31 13.10 -0.64 10.50
CA LYS A 31 13.15 -1.59 11.64
C LYS A 31 11.89 -2.43 11.77
N PHE A 32 10.74 -1.87 11.40
CA PHE A 32 9.44 -2.57 11.55
C PHE A 32 8.50 -2.45 10.34
N HIS A 33 8.87 -1.70 9.30
CA HIS A 33 8.12 -1.69 8.05
C HIS A 33 8.54 -2.85 7.15
N ILE A 34 7.60 -3.40 6.39
CA ILE A 34 7.91 -4.36 5.32
C ILE A 34 8.74 -3.64 4.25
N GLN A 35 9.86 -4.23 3.87
CA GLN A 35 10.78 -3.71 2.86
C GLN A 35 11.37 -4.87 2.06
N PRO A 36 11.93 -4.69 0.86
CA PRO A 36 12.53 -5.79 0.11
C PRO A 36 13.87 -6.17 0.73
N MET A 37 14.27 -7.43 0.61
CA MET A 37 15.61 -7.86 1.02
C MET A 37 16.66 -7.14 0.19
N VAL A 38 16.47 -7.08 -1.12
CA VAL A 38 17.24 -6.34 -2.12
C VAL A 38 16.29 -5.88 -3.23
N GLY A 39 16.74 -5.00 -4.11
CA GLY A 39 15.99 -4.60 -5.30
C GLY A 39 14.79 -3.72 -5.00
N TRP A 40 13.70 -3.96 -5.68
CA TRP A 40 12.51 -3.12 -5.69
C TRP A 40 11.32 -3.77 -4.99
N LEU A 41 10.55 -2.98 -4.25
CA LEU A 41 9.23 -3.32 -3.72
C LEU A 41 8.20 -2.29 -4.18
N ASN A 42 6.99 -2.74 -4.56
CA ASN A 42 5.81 -1.88 -4.68
C ASN A 42 4.57 -2.61 -4.12
N ASP A 43 3.38 -2.41 -4.61
CA ASP A 43 2.07 -2.79 -4.11
C ASP A 43 2.03 -3.96 -3.11
N PRO A 44 1.33 -3.80 -1.97
CA PRO A 44 0.98 -4.91 -1.11
C PRO A 44 0.03 -5.86 -1.83
N ASN A 45 0.19 -7.15 -1.62
CA ASN A 45 -0.58 -8.20 -2.26
C ASN A 45 -0.95 -9.28 -1.26
N GLY A 46 -2.02 -9.99 -1.51
CA GLY A 46 -2.34 -11.24 -0.84
C GLY A 46 -2.39 -11.17 0.69
N LEU A 47 -2.72 -9.99 1.25
CA LEU A 47 -2.79 -9.80 2.71
C LEU A 47 -3.83 -10.75 3.30
N CYS A 48 -3.40 -11.59 4.24
CA CYS A 48 -4.29 -12.56 4.89
C CYS A 48 -3.71 -13.08 6.21
N LYS A 49 -4.49 -13.91 6.90
CA LYS A 49 -4.05 -14.64 8.10
C LYS A 49 -4.41 -16.12 7.98
N ILE A 50 -3.48 -16.99 8.32
CA ILE A 50 -3.70 -18.45 8.44
C ILE A 50 -3.25 -18.87 9.82
N GLY A 51 -4.16 -19.42 10.62
CA GLY A 51 -3.89 -19.70 12.02
C GLY A 51 -3.42 -18.46 12.76
N ASP A 52 -2.26 -18.52 13.41
CA ASP A 52 -1.68 -17.41 14.16
C ASP A 52 -0.72 -16.55 13.33
N THR A 53 -0.62 -16.79 12.01
CA THR A 53 0.37 -16.15 11.16
C THR A 53 -0.30 -15.22 10.16
N TYR A 54 0.09 -13.95 10.18
CA TYR A 54 -0.20 -12.97 9.13
C TYR A 54 0.77 -13.19 7.97
N HIS A 55 0.24 -13.14 6.77
CA HIS A 55 0.99 -13.21 5.51
C HIS A 55 0.81 -11.91 4.76
N ALA A 56 1.90 -11.32 4.31
CA ALA A 56 1.91 -10.20 3.40
C ALA A 56 2.82 -10.52 2.22
N PHE A 57 2.30 -10.29 1.03
CA PHE A 57 3.06 -10.39 -0.19
C PHE A 57 3.20 -9.00 -0.80
N PHE A 58 4.14 -8.85 -1.70
CA PHE A 58 4.38 -7.57 -2.37
C PHE A 58 4.95 -7.80 -3.77
N GLN A 59 4.71 -6.88 -4.66
CA GLN A 59 5.39 -6.86 -5.94
C GLN A 59 6.89 -6.69 -5.70
N TYR A 60 7.68 -7.62 -6.21
CA TYR A 60 9.10 -7.74 -5.93
C TYR A 60 9.93 -7.81 -7.21
N GLY A 61 10.87 -6.88 -7.36
CA GLY A 61 11.87 -6.86 -8.42
C GLY A 61 13.27 -7.14 -7.86
N PRO A 62 13.65 -8.42 -7.63
CA PRO A 62 14.93 -8.76 -6.98
C PRO A 62 16.16 -8.40 -7.82
N PHE A 63 16.02 -8.35 -9.14
CA PHE A 63 17.14 -8.17 -10.08
C PHE A 63 17.44 -6.73 -10.45
N ASP A 64 16.52 -5.79 -10.14
CA ASP A 64 16.67 -4.39 -10.50
C ASP A 64 16.08 -3.48 -9.40
N VAL A 65 16.92 -2.65 -8.82
CA VAL A 65 16.52 -1.70 -7.78
C VAL A 65 15.55 -0.61 -8.29
N ASN A 66 15.43 -0.44 -9.60
CA ASN A 66 14.51 0.51 -10.24
C ASN A 66 13.25 -0.16 -10.81
N GLY A 67 13.02 -1.44 -10.52
CA GLY A 67 11.80 -2.13 -10.94
C GLY A 67 12.05 -3.50 -11.57
N GLY A 68 11.89 -3.61 -12.90
CA GLY A 68 12.06 -4.88 -13.63
C GLY A 68 10.85 -5.82 -13.53
N VAL A 69 11.09 -7.09 -13.88
CA VAL A 69 10.05 -8.13 -13.91
C VAL A 69 9.59 -8.47 -12.48
N LYS A 70 8.30 -8.40 -12.25
CA LYS A 70 7.71 -8.57 -10.91
C LYS A 70 7.50 -10.04 -10.54
N HIS A 71 7.84 -10.32 -9.31
CA HIS A 71 7.54 -11.52 -8.54
C HIS A 71 6.62 -11.14 -7.38
N TRP A 72 6.16 -12.09 -6.60
CA TRP A 72 5.63 -11.81 -5.27
C TRP A 72 6.64 -12.24 -4.21
N GLY A 73 7.25 -11.22 -3.57
CA GLY A 73 7.97 -11.40 -2.32
C GLY A 73 7.00 -11.78 -1.21
N HIS A 74 7.48 -12.40 -0.14
CA HIS A 74 6.66 -12.91 0.93
C HIS A 74 7.30 -12.64 2.29
N VAL A 75 6.52 -12.13 3.21
CA VAL A 75 6.87 -11.98 4.62
C VAL A 75 5.74 -12.49 5.51
N THR A 76 6.10 -12.95 6.70
CA THR A 76 5.14 -13.43 7.71
C THR A 76 5.35 -12.71 9.02
N SER A 77 4.27 -12.58 9.81
CA SER A 77 4.31 -11.97 11.13
C SER A 77 3.31 -12.61 12.08
N ARG A 78 3.56 -12.53 13.38
CA ARG A 78 2.59 -12.90 14.43
C ARG A 78 2.01 -11.69 15.15
N ASP A 79 2.58 -10.50 14.92
CA ASP A 79 2.22 -9.28 15.64
C ASP A 79 2.07 -8.03 14.75
N LEU A 80 2.13 -8.20 13.41
CA LEU A 80 2.02 -7.13 12.42
C LEU A 80 3.18 -6.10 12.45
N LEU A 81 4.21 -6.31 13.25
CA LEU A 81 5.35 -5.40 13.41
C LEU A 81 6.70 -6.09 13.14
N HIS A 82 6.86 -7.34 13.57
CA HIS A 82 8.02 -8.14 13.23
C HIS A 82 7.70 -9.01 12.02
N TRP A 83 8.44 -8.78 10.93
CA TRP A 83 8.23 -9.46 9.66
C TRP A 83 9.42 -10.34 9.30
N ASP A 84 9.17 -11.64 9.22
CA ASP A 84 10.15 -12.63 8.79
C ASP A 84 10.07 -12.85 7.28
N TYR A 85 11.20 -12.69 6.58
CA TYR A 85 11.27 -13.01 5.16
C TYR A 85 11.07 -14.49 4.91
N GLN A 86 10.22 -14.78 3.95
CA GLN A 86 9.98 -16.11 3.41
C GLN A 86 10.53 -16.20 1.98
N PRO A 87 10.77 -17.40 1.44
CA PRO A 87 11.07 -17.53 0.02
C PRO A 87 10.03 -16.84 -0.86
N THR A 88 10.49 -16.24 -1.96
CA THR A 88 9.59 -15.66 -2.98
C THR A 88 8.47 -16.64 -3.34
N MET A 89 7.23 -16.20 -3.25
CA MET A 89 6.06 -17.06 -3.37
C MET A 89 5.65 -17.30 -4.82
N LEU A 90 5.55 -16.25 -5.63
CA LEU A 90 5.16 -16.36 -7.04
C LEU A 90 6.27 -15.85 -7.95
N TYR A 91 6.51 -16.62 -8.99
CA TYR A 91 7.48 -16.36 -10.06
C TYR A 91 6.76 -16.16 -11.39
N PRO A 92 7.26 -15.32 -12.30
CA PRO A 92 6.73 -15.16 -13.65
C PRO A 92 7.22 -16.29 -14.57
N ASP A 93 6.76 -17.51 -14.32
CA ASP A 93 7.32 -18.76 -14.85
C ASP A 93 6.36 -19.53 -15.74
N GLU A 94 5.18 -18.99 -16.02
CA GLU A 94 4.18 -19.58 -16.90
C GLU A 94 3.91 -18.69 -18.14
N PRO A 95 3.46 -19.26 -19.27
CA PRO A 95 3.18 -18.48 -20.47
C PRO A 95 2.18 -17.32 -20.28
N PHE A 96 1.30 -17.44 -19.28
CA PHE A 96 0.29 -16.44 -18.98
C PHE A 96 0.75 -15.34 -18.02
N ASP A 97 1.99 -15.40 -17.49
CA ASP A 97 2.55 -14.40 -16.57
C ASP A 97 4.05 -14.10 -16.81
N CYS A 98 4.62 -14.52 -17.92
CA CYS A 98 6.07 -14.51 -18.17
C CYS A 98 6.73 -13.11 -18.20
N HIS A 99 5.95 -12.03 -18.20
CA HIS A 99 6.46 -10.65 -18.11
C HIS A 99 6.11 -9.99 -16.77
N GLY A 100 5.68 -10.76 -15.78
CA GLY A 100 5.50 -10.33 -14.39
C GLY A 100 4.26 -10.89 -13.73
N VAL A 101 4.38 -11.17 -12.45
CA VAL A 101 3.28 -11.47 -11.54
C VAL A 101 2.86 -10.13 -10.92
N TYR A 102 1.77 -9.55 -11.43
CA TYR A 102 1.29 -8.23 -11.00
C TYR A 102 0.33 -8.36 -9.81
N SER A 103 -0.21 -7.22 -9.37
CA SER A 103 -0.98 -7.13 -8.13
C SER A 103 -2.21 -8.02 -8.08
N GLY A 104 -2.60 -8.33 -6.86
CA GLY A 104 -3.72 -9.20 -6.56
C GLY A 104 -3.92 -9.42 -5.06
N SER A 105 -4.76 -10.38 -4.70
CA SER A 105 -5.21 -10.60 -3.32
C SER A 105 -5.21 -12.07 -2.93
N ALA A 106 -5.45 -12.34 -1.64
CA ALA A 106 -5.67 -13.69 -1.11
C ALA A 106 -7.11 -13.86 -0.62
N LEU A 107 -7.66 -15.04 -0.85
CA LEU A 107 -8.81 -15.59 -0.16
C LEU A 107 -8.33 -16.82 0.64
N VAL A 108 -8.62 -16.87 1.93
CA VAL A 108 -8.31 -18.03 2.77
C VAL A 108 -9.62 -18.72 3.14
N GLU A 109 -9.70 -20.02 2.87
CA GLU A 109 -10.84 -20.85 3.21
C GLU A 109 -10.36 -22.25 3.61
N ASP A 110 -10.81 -22.75 4.74
CA ASP A 110 -10.45 -24.07 5.29
C ASP A 110 -8.93 -24.31 5.34
N GLY A 111 -8.15 -23.26 5.72
CA GLY A 111 -6.69 -23.31 5.80
C GLY A 111 -5.98 -23.29 4.45
N THR A 112 -6.72 -23.26 3.34
CA THR A 112 -6.16 -23.13 1.99
C THR A 112 -6.13 -21.68 1.55
N MET A 113 -5.00 -21.25 1.03
CA MET A 113 -4.78 -19.92 0.48
C MET A 113 -4.95 -19.93 -1.03
N TYR A 114 -5.87 -19.12 -1.52
CA TYR A 114 -6.14 -18.88 -2.95
C TYR A 114 -5.59 -17.49 -3.29
N LEU A 115 -4.48 -17.43 -4.03
CA LEU A 115 -3.82 -16.20 -4.44
C LEU A 115 -4.26 -15.85 -5.86
N TYR A 116 -5.10 -14.83 -5.98
CA TYR A 116 -5.51 -14.28 -7.27
C TYR A 116 -4.58 -13.13 -7.62
N TYR A 117 -4.08 -13.13 -8.85
CA TYR A 117 -3.12 -12.14 -9.30
C TYR A 117 -3.26 -11.85 -10.79
N THR A 118 -2.66 -10.77 -11.24
CA THR A 118 -2.62 -10.43 -12.66
C THR A 118 -1.35 -11.00 -13.30
N GLY A 119 -1.53 -11.94 -14.21
CA GLY A 119 -0.46 -12.43 -15.07
C GLY A 119 -0.22 -11.47 -16.22
N ASN A 120 0.93 -10.80 -16.23
CA ASN A 120 1.28 -9.84 -17.28
C ASN A 120 2.05 -10.52 -18.40
N VAL A 121 1.60 -10.30 -19.64
CA VAL A 121 2.27 -10.75 -20.86
C VAL A 121 2.36 -9.59 -21.84
N LYS A 122 3.53 -9.35 -22.41
CA LYS A 122 3.74 -8.42 -23.52
C LYS A 122 4.07 -9.22 -24.78
N TYR A 123 3.16 -9.19 -25.76
CA TYR A 123 3.38 -9.91 -27.00
C TYR A 123 4.40 -9.16 -27.89
N PRO A 124 5.25 -9.87 -28.64
CA PRO A 124 6.20 -9.23 -29.53
C PRO A 124 5.49 -8.51 -30.67
N GLY A 125 5.91 -7.27 -30.97
CA GLY A 125 5.33 -6.42 -32.01
C GLY A 125 5.44 -4.94 -31.67
N ALA A 126 5.04 -4.11 -32.63
CA ALA A 126 4.99 -2.66 -32.47
C ALA A 126 3.60 -2.26 -31.89
N PHE A 127 3.42 -2.47 -30.60
CA PHE A 127 2.18 -2.19 -29.89
C PHE A 127 2.34 -1.02 -28.91
N ASP A 128 1.25 -0.36 -28.58
CA ASP A 128 1.19 0.65 -27.52
C ASP A 128 1.12 0.02 -26.11
N TYR A 129 0.81 -1.27 -26.03
CA TYR A 129 0.61 -2.05 -24.80
C TYR A 129 -0.49 -1.49 -23.87
N ILE A 130 -1.30 -0.56 -24.37
CA ILE A 130 -2.49 -0.02 -23.70
C ILE A 130 -3.73 -0.64 -24.34
N LYS A 131 -3.94 -0.41 -25.63
CA LYS A 131 -5.11 -0.89 -26.37
C LYS A 131 -4.90 -2.28 -26.96
N GLN A 132 -3.65 -2.66 -27.22
CA GLN A 132 -3.29 -3.95 -27.83
C GLN A 132 -1.89 -4.42 -27.45
N GLY A 133 -1.60 -5.71 -27.70
CA GLY A 133 -0.28 -6.30 -27.52
C GLY A 133 0.05 -6.71 -26.09
N ARG A 134 -0.90 -6.63 -25.15
CA ARG A 134 -0.71 -7.03 -23.76
C ARG A 134 -1.80 -8.01 -23.31
N GLY A 135 -1.41 -9.01 -22.56
CA GLY A 135 -2.30 -9.82 -21.73
C GLY A 135 -2.21 -9.39 -20.27
N HIS A 136 -3.33 -8.96 -19.69
CA HIS A 136 -3.53 -8.88 -18.25
C HIS A 136 -4.54 -9.95 -17.87
N ASN A 137 -4.00 -11.09 -17.47
CA ASN A 137 -4.77 -12.31 -17.24
C ASN A 137 -5.11 -12.44 -15.75
N VAL A 138 -6.34 -12.84 -15.40
CA VAL A 138 -6.63 -13.26 -14.04
C VAL A 138 -6.06 -14.65 -13.84
N CYS A 139 -5.17 -14.79 -12.90
CA CYS A 139 -4.50 -16.03 -12.56
C CYS A 139 -4.78 -16.42 -11.11
N LEU A 140 -4.73 -17.70 -10.83
CA LEU A 140 -4.89 -18.29 -9.50
C LEU A 140 -3.70 -19.19 -9.19
N ALA A 141 -3.10 -18.97 -8.03
CA ALA A 141 -2.19 -19.90 -7.39
C ALA A 141 -2.79 -20.40 -6.07
N VAL A 142 -2.61 -21.68 -5.77
CA VAL A 142 -3.16 -22.31 -4.57
C VAL A 142 -2.04 -22.80 -3.68
N SER A 143 -2.17 -22.56 -2.38
CA SER A 143 -1.24 -23.03 -1.35
C SER A 143 -2.02 -23.59 -0.16
N ARG A 144 -1.63 -24.77 0.33
CA ARG A 144 -2.23 -25.42 1.50
C ARG A 144 -1.44 -25.22 2.78
N ASP A 145 -0.23 -24.72 2.69
CA ASP A 145 0.65 -24.49 3.85
C ASP A 145 1.04 -23.01 4.01
N GLY A 146 0.62 -22.14 3.09
CA GLY A 146 0.97 -20.71 3.07
C GLY A 146 2.41 -20.41 2.67
N LEU A 147 3.23 -21.42 2.34
CA LEU A 147 4.64 -21.29 2.04
C LEU A 147 5.03 -21.83 0.66
N HIS A 148 4.27 -22.78 0.11
CA HIS A 148 4.54 -23.40 -1.16
C HIS A 148 3.33 -23.35 -2.08
N ILE A 149 3.56 -23.18 -3.38
CA ILE A 149 2.50 -23.21 -4.39
C ILE A 149 2.28 -24.65 -4.85
N ASP A 150 1.06 -25.15 -4.64
CA ASP A 150 0.60 -26.48 -5.09
C ASP A 150 0.25 -26.44 -6.58
N SER A 151 -0.43 -25.38 -7.05
CA SER A 151 -0.86 -25.23 -8.43
C SER A 151 -0.92 -23.75 -8.87
N LYS A 152 -0.75 -23.52 -10.17
CA LYS A 152 -0.95 -22.25 -10.87
C LYS A 152 -1.77 -22.45 -12.12
N GLN A 153 -2.72 -21.56 -12.39
CA GLN A 153 -3.52 -21.58 -13.61
C GLN A 153 -4.01 -20.19 -13.99
N CYS A 154 -4.25 -19.99 -15.27
CA CYS A 154 -4.95 -18.81 -15.78
C CYS A 154 -6.45 -19.08 -15.79
N LEU A 155 -7.23 -18.19 -15.19
CA LEU A 155 -8.69 -18.28 -15.13
C LEU A 155 -9.37 -17.48 -16.24
N MET A 156 -8.84 -16.29 -16.55
CA MET A 156 -9.42 -15.38 -17.57
C MET A 156 -8.31 -14.71 -18.36
N TYR A 157 -8.55 -14.53 -19.65
CA TYR A 157 -7.73 -13.75 -20.58
C TYR A 157 -8.45 -12.46 -20.97
N ASN A 158 -7.77 -11.51 -21.61
CA ASN A 158 -8.38 -10.24 -22.05
C ASN A 158 -9.65 -10.44 -22.91
N LYS A 159 -9.74 -11.50 -23.69
CA LYS A 159 -10.90 -11.82 -24.53
C LYS A 159 -12.15 -12.21 -23.73
N ASP A 160 -11.99 -12.56 -22.45
CA ASP A 160 -13.08 -13.00 -21.56
C ASP A 160 -13.70 -11.83 -20.77
N TYR A 161 -13.12 -10.63 -20.88
CA TYR A 161 -13.67 -9.41 -20.29
C TYR A 161 -14.75 -8.77 -21.18
N PRO A 162 -15.61 -7.91 -20.62
CA PRO A 162 -16.58 -7.14 -21.40
C PRO A 162 -15.93 -6.35 -22.54
N ALA A 163 -16.70 -6.13 -23.60
CA ALA A 163 -16.28 -5.27 -24.72
C ALA A 163 -16.11 -3.81 -24.26
N GLY A 164 -15.29 -3.02 -24.97
CA GLY A 164 -15.07 -1.61 -24.67
C GLY A 164 -13.90 -1.34 -23.72
N LEU A 165 -13.17 -2.39 -23.30
CA LEU A 165 -12.01 -2.26 -22.44
C LEU A 165 -10.70 -2.27 -23.23
N THR A 166 -9.68 -1.61 -22.68
CA THR A 166 -8.29 -1.71 -23.13
C THR A 166 -7.65 -3.01 -22.63
N CYS A 167 -6.34 -3.19 -22.86
CA CYS A 167 -5.60 -4.29 -22.24
C CYS A 167 -5.39 -4.11 -20.72
N HIS A 168 -5.76 -2.95 -20.16
CA HIS A 168 -5.58 -2.62 -18.75
C HIS A 168 -6.82 -3.04 -17.94
N VAL A 169 -6.90 -4.35 -17.61
CA VAL A 169 -7.83 -4.94 -16.64
C VAL A 169 -6.99 -5.76 -15.67
N ARG A 170 -6.93 -5.38 -14.38
CA ARG A 170 -5.98 -5.97 -13.44
C ARG A 170 -6.36 -5.85 -11.97
N ASP A 171 -5.49 -6.37 -11.09
CA ASP A 171 -5.49 -6.24 -9.65
C ASP A 171 -6.72 -6.91 -8.99
N PRO A 172 -6.90 -8.23 -9.17
CA PRO A 172 -8.06 -8.93 -8.63
C PRO A 172 -8.10 -8.89 -7.10
N LYS A 173 -9.20 -8.37 -6.56
CA LYS A 173 -9.54 -8.46 -5.14
C LYS A 173 -10.70 -9.42 -4.98
N VAL A 174 -10.47 -10.54 -4.27
CA VAL A 174 -11.46 -11.60 -4.06
C VAL A 174 -11.91 -11.67 -2.61
N PHE A 175 -13.20 -11.85 -2.41
CA PHE A 175 -13.81 -12.03 -1.09
C PHE A 175 -15.08 -12.90 -1.18
N ALA A 176 -15.45 -13.49 -0.05
CA ALA A 176 -16.71 -14.22 0.10
C ALA A 176 -17.79 -13.30 0.67
N CYS A 177 -19.00 -13.37 0.13
CA CYS A 177 -20.15 -12.63 0.63
C CYS A 177 -21.44 -13.45 0.38
N GLU A 178 -22.25 -13.62 1.43
CA GLU A 178 -23.58 -14.29 1.34
C GLU A 178 -23.55 -15.66 0.61
N GLY A 179 -22.50 -16.46 0.88
CA GLY A 179 -22.35 -17.81 0.32
C GLY A 179 -21.88 -17.86 -1.13
N ARG A 180 -21.42 -16.75 -1.69
CA ARG A 180 -20.82 -16.65 -3.02
C ARG A 180 -19.45 -15.97 -2.94
N TYR A 181 -18.71 -16.09 -4.02
CA TYR A 181 -17.41 -15.42 -4.17
C TYR A 181 -17.54 -14.27 -5.16
N TYR A 182 -16.90 -13.16 -4.83
CA TYR A 182 -16.86 -11.97 -5.68
C TYR A 182 -15.43 -11.56 -5.93
N MET A 183 -15.19 -11.06 -7.13
CA MET A 183 -13.92 -10.48 -7.54
C MET A 183 -14.19 -9.09 -8.10
N VAL A 184 -13.39 -8.11 -7.67
CA VAL A 184 -13.35 -6.81 -8.32
C VAL A 184 -12.03 -6.64 -9.05
N LEU A 185 -12.08 -6.05 -10.26
CA LEU A 185 -10.93 -5.79 -11.12
C LEU A 185 -10.92 -4.32 -11.52
N GLY A 186 -9.77 -3.66 -11.39
CA GLY A 186 -9.59 -2.33 -11.97
C GLY A 186 -9.52 -2.40 -13.50
N ALA A 187 -10.15 -1.45 -14.17
CA ALA A 187 -10.24 -1.43 -15.62
C ALA A 187 -10.09 -0.02 -16.20
N ARG A 188 -9.63 0.04 -17.46
CA ARG A 188 -9.58 1.25 -18.30
C ARG A 188 -10.36 0.99 -19.59
N THR A 189 -11.35 1.83 -19.88
CA THR A 189 -12.11 1.74 -21.12
C THR A 189 -11.31 2.28 -22.32
N VAL A 190 -11.77 1.98 -23.53
CA VAL A 190 -11.15 2.51 -24.77
C VAL A 190 -11.35 4.02 -24.92
N GLU A 191 -12.31 4.61 -24.20
CA GLU A 191 -12.56 6.05 -24.08
C GLU A 191 -11.77 6.70 -22.94
N ASP A 192 -10.80 5.98 -22.34
CA ASP A 192 -9.95 6.48 -21.26
C ASP A 192 -10.74 6.87 -19.99
N ARG A 193 -11.64 5.98 -19.55
CA ARG A 193 -12.35 6.07 -18.26
C ARG A 193 -11.91 4.92 -17.35
N GLY A 194 -11.67 5.26 -16.08
CA GLY A 194 -11.46 4.29 -15.04
C GLY A 194 -12.79 3.71 -14.53
N GLU A 195 -12.80 2.40 -14.30
CA GLU A 195 -13.95 1.69 -13.73
C GLU A 195 -13.51 0.42 -12.99
N VAL A 196 -14.43 -0.20 -12.26
CA VAL A 196 -14.19 -1.48 -11.57
C VAL A 196 -15.22 -2.50 -12.01
N LEU A 197 -14.75 -3.61 -12.57
CA LEU A 197 -15.58 -4.75 -12.90
C LEU A 197 -15.91 -5.55 -11.64
N VAL A 198 -17.16 -5.99 -11.51
CA VAL A 198 -17.62 -6.92 -10.47
C VAL A 198 -17.91 -8.27 -11.12
N LEU A 199 -17.24 -9.30 -10.65
CA LEU A 199 -17.44 -10.68 -11.09
C LEU A 199 -17.93 -11.54 -9.93
N GLU A 200 -18.73 -12.56 -10.24
CA GLU A 200 -19.30 -13.51 -9.28
C GLU A 200 -18.87 -14.94 -9.64
N SER A 201 -18.68 -15.78 -8.64
CA SER A 201 -18.35 -17.20 -8.77
C SER A 201 -19.05 -18.03 -7.70
N GLU A 202 -19.38 -19.29 -8.05
CA GLU A 202 -19.86 -20.31 -7.10
C GLU A 202 -18.74 -21.26 -6.63
N ASP A 203 -17.65 -21.34 -7.40
CA ASP A 203 -16.60 -22.36 -7.23
C ASP A 203 -15.19 -21.82 -7.04
N LYS A 204 -14.99 -20.48 -7.09
CA LYS A 204 -13.67 -19.78 -7.04
C LYS A 204 -12.84 -19.88 -8.33
N TYR A 205 -13.30 -20.66 -9.32
CA TYR A 205 -12.54 -20.93 -10.56
C TYR A 205 -13.23 -20.37 -11.79
N THR A 206 -14.56 -20.38 -11.82
CA THR A 206 -15.38 -19.90 -12.94
C THR A 206 -16.01 -18.58 -12.57
N TRP A 207 -15.66 -17.51 -13.31
CA TRP A 207 -16.06 -16.15 -13.00
C TRP A 207 -16.98 -15.58 -14.08
N ARG A 208 -18.01 -14.88 -13.67
CA ARG A 208 -18.98 -14.22 -14.57
C ARG A 208 -19.08 -12.74 -14.18
N HIS A 209 -18.88 -11.84 -15.14
CA HIS A 209 -19.14 -10.41 -14.96
C HIS A 209 -20.63 -10.17 -14.65
N THR A 210 -20.92 -9.40 -13.62
CA THR A 210 -22.29 -9.13 -13.15
C THR A 210 -22.61 -7.66 -13.07
N ASN A 211 -21.64 -6.80 -12.77
CA ASN A 211 -21.82 -5.36 -12.66
C ASN A 211 -20.52 -4.62 -12.96
N THR A 212 -20.62 -3.30 -13.18
CA THR A 212 -19.50 -2.37 -13.30
C THR A 212 -19.75 -1.18 -12.41
N LEU A 213 -18.77 -0.86 -11.54
CA LEU A 213 -18.80 0.30 -10.65
C LEU A 213 -18.05 1.44 -11.34
N THR A 214 -18.72 2.57 -11.52
CA THR A 214 -18.17 3.76 -12.18
C THR A 214 -18.88 5.02 -11.68
N THR A 215 -18.32 6.18 -11.97
CA THR A 215 -18.95 7.49 -11.70
C THR A 215 -19.69 8.01 -12.92
N PRO A 216 -20.75 8.83 -12.78
CA PRO A 216 -21.47 9.43 -13.91
C PRO A 216 -20.52 10.24 -14.81
N GLU A 217 -19.71 11.10 -14.21
CA GLU A 217 -18.67 11.85 -14.92
C GLU A 217 -17.33 11.10 -14.90
N PRO A 218 -16.45 11.28 -15.90
CA PRO A 218 -15.12 10.67 -15.90
C PRO A 218 -14.31 11.04 -14.65
N PHE A 219 -13.75 10.03 -13.99
CA PHE A 219 -12.89 10.20 -12.81
C PHE A 219 -11.58 9.45 -13.04
N GLY A 220 -10.63 10.09 -13.73
CA GLY A 220 -9.39 9.47 -14.18
C GLY A 220 -9.58 8.44 -15.29
N PHE A 221 -8.47 7.92 -15.80
CA PHE A 221 -8.48 7.01 -16.94
C PHE A 221 -8.28 5.53 -16.56
N MET A 222 -7.80 5.24 -15.36
CA MET A 222 -7.60 3.87 -14.84
C MET A 222 -7.81 3.87 -13.33
N TRP A 223 -8.53 2.87 -12.82
CA TRP A 223 -8.66 2.62 -11.38
C TRP A 223 -7.88 1.36 -11.02
N GLU A 224 -6.69 1.54 -10.41
CA GLU A 224 -5.83 0.44 -9.99
C GLU A 224 -6.18 -0.06 -8.59
N CYS A 225 -5.78 -1.28 -8.29
CA CYS A 225 -5.82 -1.89 -6.96
C CYS A 225 -7.17 -1.71 -6.23
N PRO A 226 -8.30 -2.08 -6.86
CA PRO A 226 -9.60 -1.94 -6.22
C PRO A 226 -9.68 -2.81 -4.96
N ASP A 227 -10.29 -2.26 -3.90
CA ASP A 227 -10.59 -2.98 -2.68
C ASP A 227 -12.04 -2.67 -2.27
N LEU A 228 -12.92 -3.69 -2.34
CA LEU A 228 -14.33 -3.56 -2.00
C LEU A 228 -14.57 -4.22 -0.64
N PHE A 229 -14.99 -3.42 0.34
CA PHE A 229 -15.15 -3.90 1.71
C PHE A 229 -16.26 -3.17 2.48
N GLN A 230 -16.62 -3.72 3.63
CA GLN A 230 -17.64 -3.17 4.52
C GLN A 230 -17.02 -2.75 5.87
N LEU A 231 -17.42 -1.59 6.37
CA LEU A 231 -17.17 -1.12 7.74
C LEU A 231 -18.49 -0.67 8.36
N ASP A 232 -18.85 -1.24 9.50
CA ASP A 232 -20.06 -0.91 10.25
C ASP A 232 -21.33 -0.86 9.38
N GLY A 233 -21.49 -1.85 8.50
CA GLY A 233 -22.64 -1.98 7.61
C GLY A 233 -22.60 -1.12 6.33
N GLN A 234 -21.65 -0.18 6.20
CA GLN A 234 -21.44 0.63 5.00
C GLN A 234 -20.41 -0.03 4.08
N TRP A 235 -20.72 -0.13 2.78
CA TRP A 235 -19.77 -0.58 1.75
C TRP A 235 -18.93 0.58 1.23
N PHE A 236 -17.66 0.29 0.96
CA PHE A 236 -16.70 1.22 0.40
C PHE A 236 -15.94 0.56 -0.76
N LEU A 237 -15.68 1.34 -1.79
CA LEU A 237 -14.77 0.99 -2.88
C LEU A 237 -13.52 1.86 -2.76
N ALA A 238 -12.41 1.27 -2.34
CA ALA A 238 -11.11 1.92 -2.43
C ALA A 238 -10.49 1.67 -3.80
N VAL A 239 -9.82 2.67 -4.37
CA VAL A 239 -9.12 2.61 -5.64
C VAL A 239 -7.90 3.54 -5.65
N SER A 240 -6.94 3.26 -6.52
CA SER A 240 -5.82 4.13 -6.83
C SER A 240 -6.00 4.69 -8.25
N PRO A 241 -6.74 5.81 -8.41
CA PRO A 241 -7.08 6.35 -9.72
C PRO A 241 -5.90 7.09 -10.34
N GLN A 242 -5.66 6.82 -11.62
CA GLN A 242 -4.72 7.54 -12.47
C GLN A 242 -5.45 8.61 -13.28
N GLY A 243 -4.83 9.80 -13.41
CA GLY A 243 -5.36 10.89 -14.23
C GLY A 243 -6.43 11.73 -13.56
N ILE A 244 -6.48 11.76 -12.24
CA ILE A 244 -7.26 12.73 -11.46
C ILE A 244 -6.38 13.92 -11.06
N GLU A 245 -7.00 15.06 -10.77
CA GLU A 245 -6.30 16.21 -10.20
C GLU A 245 -6.03 15.98 -8.71
N CYS A 246 -4.76 15.92 -8.32
CA CYS A 246 -4.32 15.79 -6.94
C CYS A 246 -2.89 16.30 -6.78
N GLN A 247 -2.39 16.37 -5.54
CA GLN A 247 -1.02 16.86 -5.27
C GLN A 247 0.07 15.87 -5.69
N ASN A 248 -0.26 14.59 -5.86
CA ASN A 248 0.64 13.56 -6.36
C ASN A 248 0.39 13.30 -7.86
N VAL A 249 1.22 12.46 -8.48
CA VAL A 249 1.04 12.05 -9.88
C VAL A 249 -0.28 11.29 -10.05
N TYR A 250 -0.60 10.42 -9.08
CA TYR A 250 -1.83 9.65 -9.05
C TYR A 250 -2.50 9.74 -7.69
N GLY A 251 -3.82 9.54 -7.64
CA GLY A 251 -4.60 9.55 -6.43
C GLY A 251 -4.63 8.20 -5.72
N CYS A 252 -5.09 8.24 -4.48
CA CYS A 252 -5.43 7.05 -3.71
C CYS A 252 -6.54 7.41 -2.73
N GLY A 253 -7.64 6.65 -2.73
CA GLY A 253 -8.77 6.98 -1.88
C GLY A 253 -9.93 5.99 -2.00
N TYR A 254 -11.10 6.41 -1.57
CA TYR A 254 -12.29 5.58 -1.54
C TYR A 254 -13.56 6.34 -1.86
N PHE A 255 -14.55 5.60 -2.34
CA PHE A 255 -15.93 6.01 -2.50
C PHE A 255 -16.80 5.27 -1.48
N PRO A 256 -17.67 5.93 -0.70
CA PRO A 256 -18.78 5.26 -0.03
C PRO A 256 -19.78 4.79 -1.09
N ILE A 257 -20.38 3.61 -0.90
CA ILE A 257 -21.34 3.02 -1.84
C ILE A 257 -22.74 3.09 -1.25
N TYR A 258 -23.68 3.65 -1.99
CA TYR A 258 -25.09 3.68 -1.64
C TYR A 258 -25.90 2.78 -2.55
N GLY A 259 -26.66 1.83 -2.00
CA GLY A 259 -27.39 0.79 -2.73
C GLY A 259 -26.65 -0.55 -2.75
N ASP A 260 -27.02 -1.42 -3.70
CA ASP A 260 -26.45 -2.76 -3.86
C ASP A 260 -25.35 -2.75 -4.94
N TRP A 261 -24.09 -2.81 -4.53
CA TRP A 261 -22.95 -2.84 -5.45
C TRP A 261 -22.96 -4.01 -6.45
N ARG A 262 -23.79 -5.04 -6.21
CA ARG A 262 -23.96 -6.18 -7.11
C ARG A 262 -24.89 -5.87 -8.29
N ARG A 263 -25.67 -4.78 -8.20
CA ARG A 263 -26.73 -4.41 -9.16
C ARG A 263 -26.75 -2.92 -9.44
N ASP A 264 -27.51 -2.19 -8.61
CA ASP A 264 -27.72 -0.75 -8.75
C ASP A 264 -27.18 -0.02 -7.53
N CYS A 265 -26.11 0.72 -7.70
CA CYS A 265 -25.54 1.53 -6.65
C CYS A 265 -25.06 2.88 -7.17
N ILE A 266 -24.83 3.79 -6.24
CA ILE A 266 -24.22 5.09 -6.49
C ILE A 266 -22.93 5.15 -5.69
N LEU A 267 -21.84 5.51 -6.35
CA LEU A 267 -20.60 5.90 -5.66
C LEU A 267 -20.78 7.35 -5.17
N GLY A 268 -20.54 7.55 -3.87
CA GLY A 268 -20.54 8.90 -3.28
C GLY A 268 -19.31 9.71 -3.68
N ASP A 269 -19.01 10.76 -2.92
CA ASP A 269 -17.84 11.59 -3.16
C ASP A 269 -16.54 10.79 -2.89
N PHE A 270 -15.52 11.11 -3.67
CA PHE A 270 -14.19 10.52 -3.48
C PHE A 270 -13.45 11.19 -2.33
N HIS A 271 -12.93 10.36 -1.41
CA HIS A 271 -12.14 10.82 -0.27
C HIS A 271 -10.72 10.27 -0.39
N HIS A 272 -9.71 11.15 -0.36
CA HIS A 272 -8.32 10.74 -0.34
C HIS A 272 -7.97 10.00 0.95
N THR A 273 -7.18 8.92 0.83
CA THR A 273 -6.75 8.11 1.98
C THR A 273 -5.50 8.68 2.65
N ASP A 274 -4.58 9.25 1.87
CA ASP A 274 -3.32 9.81 2.37
C ASP A 274 -2.96 11.07 1.57
N PHE A 275 -2.44 12.06 2.25
CA PHE A 275 -2.10 13.37 1.70
C PHE A 275 -0.58 13.62 1.64
N GLY A 276 0.23 12.60 1.99
CA GLY A 276 1.68 12.68 1.96
C GLY A 276 2.28 12.48 0.56
N PHE A 277 3.59 12.31 0.53
CA PHE A 277 4.32 12.08 -0.72
C PHE A 277 4.27 10.61 -1.17
N ASP A 278 4.31 9.69 -0.21
CA ASP A 278 4.61 8.28 -0.45
C ASP A 278 3.47 7.40 0.08
N TYR A 279 2.42 7.26 -0.73
CA TYR A 279 1.32 6.34 -0.45
C TYR A 279 0.58 5.99 -1.73
N TYR A 280 0.53 4.69 -2.06
CA TYR A 280 -0.18 4.20 -3.24
C TYR A 280 -0.64 2.75 -3.06
N ALA A 281 -1.59 2.31 -3.88
CA ALA A 281 -2.04 0.94 -4.04
C ALA A 281 -2.36 0.19 -2.72
N PRO A 282 -3.04 0.79 -1.72
CA PRO A 282 -3.34 0.10 -0.47
C PRO A 282 -4.26 -1.09 -0.71
N GLN A 283 -4.06 -2.13 0.10
CA GLN A 283 -4.95 -3.27 0.19
C GLN A 283 -5.32 -3.53 1.65
N SER A 284 -6.50 -4.08 1.87
CA SER A 284 -6.95 -4.42 3.22
C SER A 284 -7.44 -5.87 3.33
N PHE A 285 -7.44 -6.38 4.54
CA PHE A 285 -8.03 -7.67 4.90
C PHE A 285 -8.71 -7.56 6.26
N THR A 286 -9.56 -8.53 6.59
CA THR A 286 -10.16 -8.63 7.92
C THR A 286 -9.46 -9.75 8.69
N ASP A 287 -9.03 -9.46 9.92
CA ASP A 287 -8.49 -10.48 10.82
C ASP A 287 -9.62 -11.21 11.59
N GLU A 288 -9.26 -12.20 12.39
CA GLU A 288 -10.21 -13.01 13.17
C GLU A 288 -10.93 -12.24 14.28
N THR A 289 -10.45 -11.07 14.64
CA THR A 289 -11.11 -10.17 15.61
C THR A 289 -12.08 -9.21 14.94
N GLY A 290 -12.18 -9.26 13.62
CA GLY A 290 -13.05 -8.39 12.82
C GLY A 290 -12.43 -7.02 12.50
N ARG A 291 -11.14 -6.79 12.83
CA ARG A 291 -10.46 -5.55 12.43
C ARG A 291 -10.21 -5.56 10.93
N ARG A 292 -10.55 -4.47 10.25
CA ARG A 292 -10.11 -4.21 8.88
C ARG A 292 -8.73 -3.57 8.94
N ILE A 293 -7.72 -4.29 8.46
CA ILE A 293 -6.32 -3.87 8.47
C ILE A 293 -5.90 -3.54 7.05
N GLN A 294 -5.31 -2.36 6.85
CA GLN A 294 -4.83 -1.87 5.56
C GLN A 294 -3.31 -1.66 5.60
N ILE A 295 -2.66 -1.97 4.49
CA ILE A 295 -1.25 -1.68 4.24
C ILE A 295 -1.18 -1.03 2.86
N GLY A 296 -0.40 0.06 2.71
CA GLY A 296 -0.14 0.73 1.44
C GLY A 296 1.33 0.64 1.04
N TRP A 297 1.62 0.81 -0.22
CA TRP A 297 2.98 1.02 -0.69
C TRP A 297 3.44 2.44 -0.35
N MET A 298 4.53 2.57 0.42
CA MET A 298 5.18 3.84 0.70
C MET A 298 6.10 4.21 -0.47
N GLY A 299 5.45 4.68 -1.52
CA GLY A 299 6.00 5.10 -2.80
C GLY A 299 4.91 5.72 -3.67
N MET A 300 5.29 6.20 -4.85
CA MET A 300 4.38 6.79 -5.84
C MET A 300 4.92 6.47 -7.23
N PRO A 301 4.10 5.85 -8.13
CA PRO A 301 4.53 5.62 -9.50
C PRO A 301 4.83 6.93 -10.22
N ASP A 302 5.81 6.93 -11.11
CA ASP A 302 6.16 8.07 -11.99
C ASP A 302 6.47 9.38 -11.25
N ALA A 303 6.78 9.33 -9.94
CA ALA A 303 7.10 10.51 -9.15
C ALA A 303 8.38 11.20 -9.65
N ALA A 304 8.38 12.54 -9.63
CA ALA A 304 9.56 13.33 -9.98
C ALA A 304 10.66 13.33 -8.90
N TYR A 305 10.39 12.80 -7.72
CA TYR A 305 11.32 12.60 -6.62
C TYR A 305 11.69 11.12 -6.48
N GLY A 306 12.76 10.83 -5.75
CA GLY A 306 13.29 9.46 -5.69
C GLY A 306 13.87 9.09 -4.33
N ASN A 307 14.50 7.92 -4.31
CA ASN A 307 15.04 7.29 -3.10
C ASN A 307 16.54 6.97 -3.28
N ALA A 308 17.31 7.92 -3.84
CA ALA A 308 18.71 7.72 -4.19
C ALA A 308 19.56 7.23 -3.00
N ALA A 309 19.21 7.64 -1.78
CA ALA A 309 19.87 7.21 -0.55
C ALA A 309 19.85 5.68 -0.38
N THR A 310 18.69 5.03 -0.53
CA THR A 310 18.55 3.58 -0.39
C THR A 310 18.90 2.81 -1.67
N VAL A 311 18.69 3.41 -2.85
CA VAL A 311 19.12 2.85 -4.15
C VAL A 311 20.63 2.61 -4.17
N ALA A 312 21.42 3.52 -3.56
CA ALA A 312 22.86 3.35 -3.42
C ALA A 312 23.26 2.07 -2.66
N TYR A 313 22.37 1.56 -1.80
CA TYR A 313 22.56 0.32 -1.05
C TYR A 313 21.90 -0.89 -1.70
N GLY A 314 21.28 -0.72 -2.87
CA GLY A 314 20.72 -1.82 -3.66
C GLY A 314 19.31 -2.25 -3.24
N TRP A 315 18.54 -1.38 -2.60
CA TRP A 315 17.13 -1.61 -2.28
C TRP A 315 16.29 -0.34 -2.40
N GLN A 316 14.99 -0.47 -2.58
CA GLN A 316 14.10 0.69 -2.72
C GLN A 316 12.68 0.37 -2.26
N HIS A 317 12.05 1.35 -1.59
CA HIS A 317 10.69 1.36 -1.06
C HIS A 317 10.45 0.49 0.18
N CYS A 318 9.30 0.73 0.80
CA CYS A 318 8.76 -0.08 1.88
C CYS A 318 7.22 0.00 1.84
N MET A 319 6.54 -0.78 2.67
CA MET A 319 5.12 -0.60 2.96
C MET A 319 4.92 0.43 4.07
N THR A 320 3.69 0.92 4.24
CA THR A 320 3.27 1.61 5.47
C THR A 320 3.19 0.62 6.64
N ILE A 321 3.13 1.13 7.86
CA ILE A 321 2.69 0.29 8.98
C ILE A 321 1.27 -0.23 8.71
N PRO A 322 0.88 -1.39 9.26
CA PRO A 322 -0.50 -1.83 9.23
C PRO A 322 -1.40 -0.84 9.99
N ARG A 323 -2.49 -0.41 9.33
CA ARG A 323 -3.47 0.55 9.86
C ARG A 323 -4.83 -0.12 10.04
N VAL A 324 -5.45 0.06 11.20
CA VAL A 324 -6.84 -0.35 11.43
C VAL A 324 -7.74 0.72 10.85
N LEU A 325 -8.67 0.32 9.99
CA LEU A 325 -9.72 1.16 9.45
C LEU A 325 -10.93 1.12 10.35
N THR A 326 -11.44 2.29 10.71
CA THR A 326 -12.71 2.48 11.42
C THR A 326 -13.51 3.56 10.72
N ARG A 327 -14.75 3.78 11.16
CA ARG A 327 -15.62 4.81 10.58
C ARG A 327 -16.01 5.81 11.66
N ASP A 328 -15.99 7.10 11.32
CA ASP A 328 -16.54 8.15 12.17
C ASP A 328 -18.07 8.27 12.03
N ASN A 329 -18.68 9.15 12.83
CA ASN A 329 -20.13 9.39 12.80
C ASN A 329 -20.62 10.09 11.52
N ALA A 330 -19.73 10.73 10.76
CA ALA A 330 -20.05 11.35 9.48
C ALA A 330 -19.98 10.34 8.31
N GLY A 331 -19.41 9.17 8.55
CA GLY A 331 -19.28 8.11 7.56
C GLY A 331 -17.91 8.07 6.89
N HIS A 332 -16.93 8.88 7.34
CA HIS A 332 -15.58 8.87 6.80
C HIS A 332 -14.73 7.74 7.42
N ILE A 333 -13.78 7.24 6.65
CA ILE A 333 -12.81 6.25 7.13
C ILE A 333 -11.72 6.95 7.93
N LEU A 334 -11.50 6.45 9.15
CA LEU A 334 -10.36 6.81 10.00
C LEU A 334 -9.31 5.71 9.90
N GLN A 335 -8.03 6.10 9.92
CA GLN A 335 -6.90 5.19 9.85
C GLN A 335 -6.03 5.35 11.08
N ASN A 336 -5.84 4.28 11.84
CA ASN A 336 -4.97 4.31 13.01
C ASN A 336 -3.94 3.18 12.94
N PRO A 337 -2.71 3.41 13.42
CA PRO A 337 -1.76 2.33 13.60
C PRO A 337 -2.35 1.19 14.41
N VAL A 338 -2.00 -0.05 14.06
CA VAL A 338 -2.43 -1.22 14.85
C VAL A 338 -2.05 -1.06 16.32
N SER A 339 -2.89 -1.55 17.22
CA SER A 339 -2.70 -1.41 18.68
C SER A 339 -1.43 -2.07 19.19
N GLU A 340 -0.91 -3.06 18.50
CA GLU A 340 0.34 -3.75 18.75
C GLU A 340 1.53 -2.79 18.83
N LEU A 341 1.50 -1.68 18.08
CA LEU A 341 2.55 -0.66 18.12
C LEU A 341 2.67 -0.01 19.50
N ALA A 342 1.54 0.26 20.16
CA ALA A 342 1.54 0.85 21.50
C ALA A 342 2.18 -0.06 22.56
N ALA A 343 2.10 -1.38 22.38
CA ALA A 343 2.73 -2.36 23.27
C ALA A 343 4.28 -2.36 23.14
N ARG A 344 4.83 -1.74 22.09
CA ARG A 344 6.28 -1.62 21.87
C ARG A 344 6.86 -0.31 22.41
N ARG A 345 6.05 0.58 22.98
CA ARG A 345 6.49 1.84 23.54
C ARG A 345 7.38 1.62 24.76
N GLY A 346 8.57 2.22 24.75
CA GLY A 346 9.44 2.37 25.90
C GLY A 346 9.02 3.52 26.82
N ALA A 347 9.88 3.94 27.71
CA ALA A 347 9.63 5.09 28.59
C ALA A 347 9.52 6.38 27.78
N ALA A 348 8.47 7.16 28.03
CA ALA A 348 8.26 8.43 27.35
C ALA A 348 9.35 9.45 27.66
N VAL A 349 9.76 10.17 26.62
CA VAL A 349 10.53 11.41 26.72
C VAL A 349 9.61 12.56 26.36
N THR A 350 9.74 13.69 27.08
CA THR A 350 8.95 14.89 26.79
C THR A 350 9.69 15.78 25.79
N ALA A 351 9.10 15.97 24.61
CA ALA A 351 9.52 17.01 23.68
C ALA A 351 8.80 18.31 24.06
N THR A 352 9.55 19.25 24.66
CA THR A 352 9.00 20.50 25.22
C THR A 352 8.93 21.58 24.16
N ASP A 353 7.88 22.41 24.22
CA ASP A 353 7.68 23.58 23.35
C ASP A 353 8.95 24.43 23.20
N GLY A 354 9.34 24.70 21.96
CA GLY A 354 10.49 25.51 21.58
C GLY A 354 11.87 24.87 21.83
N VAL A 355 11.94 23.68 22.44
CA VAL A 355 13.21 23.01 22.80
C VAL A 355 13.51 21.87 21.83
N GLU A 356 14.76 21.77 21.41
CA GLU A 356 15.24 20.62 20.61
C GLU A 356 15.42 19.40 21.50
N GLN A 357 14.85 18.29 21.06
CA GLN A 357 14.91 16.99 21.72
C GLN A 357 15.41 15.93 20.73
N ALA A 358 16.60 15.39 20.98
CA ALA A 358 17.09 14.23 20.24
C ALA A 358 16.34 12.96 20.72
N VAL A 359 15.84 12.17 19.78
CA VAL A 359 15.15 10.89 20.03
C VAL A 359 15.68 9.82 19.07
N ASP A 360 15.45 8.56 19.39
CA ASP A 360 15.68 7.46 18.44
C ASP A 360 14.83 7.67 17.17
N ALA A 361 15.34 7.32 16.00
CA ALA A 361 14.58 7.42 14.74
C ALA A 361 13.32 6.54 14.73
N CYS A 362 13.31 5.47 15.53
CA CYS A 362 12.13 4.62 15.75
C CYS A 362 11.34 5.11 16.95
N PHE A 363 10.30 5.90 16.69
CA PHE A 363 9.49 6.52 17.74
C PHE A 363 8.01 6.57 17.44
N ASP A 364 7.21 6.73 18.49
CA ASP A 364 5.77 7.01 18.45
C ASP A 364 5.50 8.28 19.27
N LEU A 365 5.25 9.40 18.60
CA LEU A 365 4.95 10.69 19.22
C LEU A 365 3.43 10.88 19.29
N VAL A 366 2.95 11.34 20.45
CA VAL A 366 1.56 11.74 20.64
C VAL A 366 1.47 13.11 21.28
N ALA A 367 0.54 13.95 20.80
CA ALA A 367 0.29 15.28 21.30
C ALA A 367 -1.17 15.69 21.13
N ALA A 368 -1.59 16.71 21.89
CA ALA A 368 -2.89 17.35 21.79
C ALA A 368 -2.71 18.88 21.64
N PRO A 369 -2.34 19.38 20.45
CA PRO A 369 -2.14 20.80 20.21
C PRO A 369 -3.46 21.58 20.35
N GLY A 370 -3.38 22.83 20.82
CA GLY A 370 -4.55 23.67 21.11
C GLY A 370 -4.87 24.75 20.06
N GLY A 371 -4.01 24.93 19.06
CA GLY A 371 -4.11 25.98 18.03
C GLY A 371 -3.04 25.78 16.96
N ASP A 372 -2.49 26.87 16.41
CA ASP A 372 -1.37 26.81 15.48
C ASP A 372 -0.18 26.08 16.10
N PHE A 373 0.44 25.20 15.34
CA PHE A 373 1.64 24.49 15.80
C PHE A 373 2.62 24.18 14.67
N SER A 374 3.86 23.87 15.02
CA SER A 374 4.79 23.24 14.11
C SER A 374 5.66 22.20 14.82
N LEU A 375 6.10 21.18 14.06
CA LEU A 375 7.05 20.17 14.47
C LEU A 375 8.15 20.06 13.42
N SER A 376 9.38 20.40 13.79
CA SER A 376 10.54 20.25 12.92
C SER A 376 11.25 18.92 13.21
N PHE A 377 11.78 18.31 12.14
CA PHE A 377 12.62 17.11 12.16
C PHE A 377 13.99 17.48 11.59
N ASP A 378 15.05 17.43 12.39
CA ASP A 378 16.43 17.77 12.05
C ASP A 378 16.62 19.15 11.37
N GLY A 379 15.65 20.07 11.54
CA GLY A 379 15.64 21.37 10.87
C GLY A 379 15.38 21.33 9.36
N GLY A 380 15.28 20.16 8.74
CA GLY A 380 15.16 20.00 7.29
C GLY A 380 13.78 19.55 6.78
N LEU A 381 12.89 19.11 7.69
CA LEU A 381 11.51 18.77 7.42
C LEU A 381 10.62 19.40 8.49
N THR A 382 9.51 20.00 8.12
CA THR A 382 8.58 20.63 9.05
C THR A 382 7.14 20.25 8.75
N LEU A 383 6.41 19.81 9.78
CA LEU A 383 4.96 19.75 9.81
C LEU A 383 4.45 21.05 10.44
N ALA A 384 3.61 21.80 9.75
CA ALA A 384 3.03 23.05 10.27
C ALA A 384 1.52 23.07 10.09
N TYR A 385 0.79 23.51 11.11
CA TYR A 385 -0.66 23.62 11.11
C TYR A 385 -1.12 25.05 11.44
N SER A 386 -2.05 25.57 10.64
CA SER A 386 -2.78 26.82 10.87
C SER A 386 -4.21 26.51 11.30
N ASP A 387 -4.59 26.93 12.51
CA ASP A 387 -5.93 26.71 13.04
C ASP A 387 -6.99 27.58 12.33
N ALA A 388 -6.57 28.77 11.86
CA ALA A 388 -7.45 29.70 11.12
C ALA A 388 -7.93 29.10 9.79
N ASP A 389 -7.03 28.46 9.04
CA ASP A 389 -7.32 27.88 7.74
C ASP A 389 -7.54 26.37 7.81
N ARG A 390 -7.34 25.78 8.98
CA ARG A 390 -7.35 24.32 9.23
C ARG A 390 -6.40 23.55 8.29
N THR A 391 -5.35 24.20 7.84
CA THR A 391 -4.41 23.64 6.89
C THR A 391 -3.17 23.07 7.60
N CYS A 392 -2.85 21.82 7.31
CA CYS A 392 -1.64 21.16 7.77
C CYS A 392 -0.72 20.90 6.58
N CYS A 393 0.52 21.39 6.64
CA CYS A 393 1.52 21.24 5.58
C CYS A 393 2.76 20.51 6.09
N LEU A 394 3.24 19.53 5.32
CA LEU A 394 4.51 18.86 5.48
C LEU A 394 5.47 19.37 4.42
N THR A 395 6.54 20.05 4.82
CA THR A 395 7.43 20.77 3.91
C THR A 395 8.90 20.43 4.17
N PHE A 396 9.59 20.02 3.11
CA PHE A 396 11.03 19.82 3.12
C PHE A 396 11.77 21.12 2.75
N THR A 397 12.80 21.44 3.51
CA THR A 397 13.71 22.56 3.25
C THR A 397 15.15 22.09 3.00
N ASP A 398 15.48 20.84 3.38
CA ASP A 398 16.77 20.22 3.10
C ASP A 398 16.67 19.24 1.94
N ALA A 399 17.41 19.53 0.86
CA ALA A 399 17.44 18.70 -0.35
C ALA A 399 18.09 17.32 -0.11
N ALA A 400 19.05 17.20 0.80
CA ALA A 400 19.70 15.93 1.11
C ALA A 400 18.75 14.97 1.82
N MET A 401 17.86 15.49 2.66
CA MET A 401 16.87 14.72 3.40
C MET A 401 15.65 14.36 2.55
N SER A 402 15.30 15.17 1.54
CA SER A 402 14.02 15.10 0.83
C SER A 402 13.98 14.09 -0.32
N GLY A 403 15.13 13.79 -0.94
CA GLY A 403 15.17 13.05 -2.20
C GLY A 403 14.41 13.73 -3.34
N GLY A 404 14.17 15.05 -3.25
CA GLY A 404 13.41 15.85 -4.22
C GLY A 404 11.95 16.11 -3.83
N ARG A 405 11.49 15.65 -2.67
CA ARG A 405 10.16 15.99 -2.10
C ARG A 405 10.16 17.45 -1.66
N THR A 406 9.05 18.14 -1.83
CA THR A 406 8.92 19.58 -1.56
C THR A 406 7.88 19.86 -0.47
N SER A 407 6.62 19.97 -0.81
CA SER A 407 5.53 20.23 0.14
C SER A 407 4.26 19.45 -0.20
N ARG A 408 3.51 19.05 0.84
CA ARG A 408 2.17 18.48 0.75
C ARG A 408 1.31 19.08 1.84
N CYS A 409 0.07 19.46 1.49
CA CYS A 409 -0.85 20.11 2.42
C CYS A 409 -2.20 19.41 2.42
N VAL A 410 -2.89 19.45 3.55
CA VAL A 410 -4.27 19.00 3.69
C VAL A 410 -5.07 20.03 4.45
N VAL A 411 -6.31 20.31 4.03
CA VAL A 411 -7.29 21.08 4.78
C VAL A 411 -8.14 20.10 5.58
N LEU A 412 -8.22 20.29 6.90
CA LEU A 412 -8.97 19.42 7.79
C LEU A 412 -10.43 19.87 7.90
N ASP A 413 -11.36 18.94 8.02
CA ASP A 413 -12.77 19.23 8.25
C ASP A 413 -13.04 19.85 9.63
N ALA A 414 -12.21 19.50 10.62
CA ALA A 414 -12.25 20.01 11.98
C ALA A 414 -10.88 20.52 12.44
N PRO A 415 -10.81 21.43 13.45
CA PRO A 415 -9.55 21.86 14.03
C PRO A 415 -8.67 20.68 14.47
N CYS A 416 -7.35 20.77 14.25
CA CYS A 416 -6.42 19.74 14.68
C CYS A 416 -6.27 19.76 16.21
N ARG A 417 -6.69 18.70 16.86
CA ARG A 417 -6.61 18.57 18.34
C ARG A 417 -5.89 17.30 18.78
N ARG A 418 -5.56 16.42 17.83
CA ARG A 418 -4.79 15.21 18.07
C ARG A 418 -3.75 15.02 16.97
N LEU A 419 -2.53 14.83 17.39
CA LEU A 419 -1.39 14.57 16.54
C LEU A 419 -0.72 13.29 17.01
N ARG A 420 -0.51 12.34 16.10
CA ARG A 420 0.37 11.20 16.29
C ARG A 420 1.35 11.14 15.14
N VAL A 421 2.62 10.90 15.44
CA VAL A 421 3.67 10.71 14.43
C VAL A 421 4.40 9.42 14.74
N VAL A 422 4.43 8.51 13.79
CA VAL A 422 5.20 7.28 13.86
C VAL A 422 6.41 7.43 12.95
N GLY A 423 7.60 7.37 13.52
CA GLY A 423 8.89 7.42 12.82
C GLY A 423 9.56 6.05 12.78
N ASP A 424 10.21 5.77 11.66
CA ASP A 424 11.19 4.71 11.49
C ASP A 424 12.44 5.28 10.82
N ALA A 425 13.47 4.50 10.63
CA ALA A 425 14.78 4.95 10.18
C ALA A 425 14.76 5.88 8.95
N SER A 426 13.78 5.74 8.07
CA SER A 426 13.63 6.58 6.87
C SER A 426 12.18 6.77 6.43
N SER A 427 11.25 6.78 7.37
CA SER A 427 9.83 7.05 7.09
C SER A 427 9.14 7.77 8.24
N LEU A 428 8.13 8.59 7.89
CA LEU A 428 7.21 9.21 8.83
C LEU A 428 5.79 8.96 8.36
N GLU A 429 4.94 8.56 9.31
CA GLU A 429 3.49 8.48 9.14
C GLU A 429 2.82 9.37 10.18
N ILE A 430 2.10 10.40 9.71
CA ILE A 430 1.54 11.47 10.51
C ILE A 430 0.03 11.34 10.50
N PHE A 431 -0.56 11.14 11.65
CA PHE A 431 -2.00 10.94 11.86
C PHE A 431 -2.58 12.16 12.56
N LEU A 432 -3.52 12.82 11.93
CA LEU A 432 -4.23 13.99 12.43
C LEU A 432 -5.64 13.60 12.84
N ASN A 433 -6.10 14.06 14.00
CA ASN A 433 -7.45 13.82 14.53
C ASN A 433 -7.84 12.33 14.47
N ASP A 434 -7.04 11.48 15.12
CA ASP A 434 -7.26 10.02 15.18
C ASP A 434 -7.32 9.36 13.78
N GLY A 435 -6.53 9.89 12.83
CA GLY A 435 -6.43 9.34 11.48
C GLY A 435 -7.52 9.79 10.51
N ALA A 436 -8.21 10.89 10.81
CA ALA A 436 -9.12 11.55 9.87
C ALA A 436 -8.37 12.10 8.64
N ALA A 437 -7.11 12.51 8.82
CA ALA A 437 -6.18 12.77 7.74
C ALA A 437 -4.81 12.17 8.08
N VAL A 438 -4.15 11.61 7.06
CA VAL A 438 -2.83 10.98 7.22
C VAL A 438 -1.89 11.55 6.15
N LEU A 439 -0.61 11.75 6.53
CA LEU A 439 0.44 12.11 5.60
C LEU A 439 1.60 11.13 5.77
N SER A 440 1.92 10.38 4.72
CA SER A 440 3.02 9.42 4.70
C SER A 440 4.15 9.93 3.83
N THR A 441 5.39 9.82 4.32
CA THR A 441 6.56 10.24 3.55
C THR A 441 7.79 9.41 3.86
N ARG A 442 8.62 9.19 2.85
CA ARG A 442 10.02 8.84 3.03
C ARG A 442 10.82 10.11 3.32
N TYR A 443 11.82 9.97 4.17
CA TYR A 443 12.82 11.00 4.44
C TYR A 443 14.14 10.34 4.80
N TYR A 444 15.25 11.08 4.75
CA TYR A 444 16.59 10.49 4.89
C TYR A 444 17.40 11.29 5.90
N PRO A 445 17.20 11.07 7.23
CA PRO A 445 17.99 11.74 8.27
C PRO A 445 19.46 11.29 8.22
N ALA A 446 20.36 12.12 8.70
CA ALA A 446 21.80 11.84 8.63
C ALA A 446 22.30 10.73 9.58
N GLY A 447 21.47 10.27 10.51
CA GLY A 447 21.87 9.26 11.52
C GLY A 447 20.71 8.47 12.10
N GLY A 448 21.00 7.61 13.08
CA GLY A 448 20.01 6.80 13.78
C GLY A 448 19.17 7.54 14.82
N GLN A 449 19.39 8.84 15.01
CA GLN A 449 18.59 9.73 15.86
C GLN A 449 18.01 10.86 15.02
N VAL A 450 16.90 11.40 15.49
CA VAL A 450 16.18 12.53 14.90
C VAL A 450 16.02 13.60 15.96
N THR A 451 16.31 14.86 15.61
CA THR A 451 16.08 16.01 16.49
C THR A 451 14.70 16.59 16.22
N LEU A 452 13.82 16.47 17.20
CA LEU A 452 12.48 17.04 17.18
C LEU A 452 12.49 18.42 17.83
N ARG A 453 11.78 19.37 17.23
CA ARG A 453 11.54 20.69 17.84
C ARG A 453 10.07 21.06 17.66
N PRO A 454 9.23 20.82 18.68
CA PRO A 454 7.86 21.31 18.68
C PRO A 454 7.80 22.82 18.92
N ALA A 455 6.80 23.49 18.35
CA ALA A 455 6.48 24.89 18.63
C ALA A 455 4.97 25.02 18.86
N ASN A 456 4.61 25.70 19.94
CA ASN A 456 3.26 25.91 20.49
C ASN A 456 2.58 24.63 21.01
N PHE A 457 3.32 23.57 21.29
CA PHE A 457 2.82 22.39 21.99
C PHE A 457 3.95 21.59 22.64
N THR A 458 3.56 20.66 23.49
CA THR A 458 4.45 19.67 24.11
C THR A 458 3.96 18.28 23.74
N ALA A 459 4.87 17.36 23.46
CA ALA A 459 4.55 15.99 23.07
C ALA A 459 5.18 14.96 23.99
N ALA A 460 4.53 13.80 24.14
CA ALA A 460 5.16 12.58 24.63
C ALA A 460 5.73 11.78 23.46
N VAL A 461 7.00 11.44 23.52
CA VAL A 461 7.71 10.66 22.51
C VAL A 461 8.15 9.36 23.13
N TYR A 462 7.70 8.26 22.59
CA TYR A 462 8.00 6.91 23.05
C TYR A 462 9.01 6.29 22.09
N PRO A 463 10.22 5.91 22.51
CA PRO A 463 11.07 5.03 21.69
C PRO A 463 10.37 3.70 21.50
N LEU A 464 10.50 3.11 20.31
CA LEU A 464 9.91 1.80 20.00
C LEU A 464 10.94 0.69 20.23
N ASN A 465 10.62 -0.24 21.12
CA ASN A 465 11.44 -1.41 21.42
C ASN A 465 11.04 -2.55 20.46
N LEU A 466 11.77 -2.69 19.38
CA LEU A 466 11.48 -3.59 18.26
C LEU A 466 12.54 -4.70 18.14
#